data_b222190486bd52229d9b86ff73678297
#
_entry.id   b222190486bd52229d9b86ff73678297
#
_cell.length_a   1.000
_cell.length_b   1.000
_cell.length_c   1.000
_cell.angle_alpha   90.00
_cell.angle_beta   90.00
_cell.angle_gamma   90.00
#
_symmetry.space_group_name_H-M   'P 1'
#
loop_
_entity.id
_entity.type
_entity.pdbx_description
1 polymer ?
#
loop_
_entity_poly.entity_id
_entity_poly.type
_entity_poly.pdbx_seq_one_letter_code
_entity_poly.pdbx_strand_id
1 'polypeptide(L)'
;MYPPGHPAIEQKLSEVDESVQRHLRDAPALRLDVIHGIAHVDGVSFRHDSDTQTQILRELTDLGVDSIHFRPGVSRQELLALSECLWQVKEEGSLAAQLAARNVDHVSLGRLIALDTRWRTAQWPEAPTGPLDPAYEESLALTERTFEDVSRGKGVDLATVRDVVQLLIRKIAGSSVALSHILAVKLYENLTYCHSVNVAALSLLIARQLQFDDDTIGAIAEAALLHDIGKTRIPLDVLKKPGALDKRERALMEAHTTYGAEILVEVDGLGPLTPTVALEHHRSLEGSGYPDIGRGVVPHLMSQLVSVADIYEAITGARSYQDPAMPEQACLILARLAGTKLNTALVKAFVNAISFFPIGSVVRTDRDELGVVVRTTAGDPLHPIIALVGPDNRPAAGEIDTSVRDAAGTYVRHVLETLRPPDGVDVNAFLTAA
;
A
#
# COMPACT_ATOMS: atom_id res chain seq x y z
N MET A 1 37.76 -16.46 8.86
CA MET A 1 37.36 -15.06 8.95
C MET A 1 38.58 -14.20 9.16
N TYR A 2 38.69 -13.08 8.49
CA TYR A 2 39.86 -12.22 8.55
C TYR A 2 39.75 -11.23 9.72
N PRO A 3 40.81 -10.95 10.48
CA PRO A 3 40.80 -9.95 11.56
C PRO A 3 40.65 -8.53 10.99
N PRO A 4 40.15 -7.57 11.81
CA PRO A 4 40.15 -6.14 11.44
C PRO A 4 41.53 -5.68 10.94
N GLY A 5 41.57 -4.91 9.85
CA GLY A 5 42.82 -4.47 9.22
C GLY A 5 43.46 -5.47 8.22
N HIS A 6 42.79 -6.59 7.94
CA HIS A 6 43.26 -7.51 6.91
C HIS A 6 43.10 -6.89 5.51
N PRO A 7 44.10 -6.99 4.58
CA PRO A 7 44.07 -6.35 3.27
C PRO A 7 42.79 -6.62 2.46
N ALA A 8 42.21 -7.82 2.57
CA ALA A 8 40.96 -8.17 1.87
C ALA A 8 39.76 -7.40 2.41
N ILE A 9 39.70 -7.13 3.73
CA ILE A 9 38.65 -6.30 4.34
C ILE A 9 38.84 -4.84 3.91
N GLU A 10 40.09 -4.33 3.95
CA GLU A 10 40.44 -2.98 3.55
C GLU A 10 40.08 -2.70 2.11
N GLN A 11 40.34 -3.65 1.21
CA GLN A 11 39.97 -3.55 -0.19
C GLN A 11 38.42 -3.48 -0.36
N LYS A 12 37.67 -4.38 0.29
CA LYS A 12 36.23 -4.40 0.21
C LYS A 12 35.60 -3.15 0.82
N LEU A 13 36.13 -2.66 1.91
CA LEU A 13 35.69 -1.41 2.53
C LEU A 13 35.91 -0.21 1.61
N SER A 14 37.03 -0.18 0.86
CA SER A 14 37.27 0.86 -0.16
C SER A 14 36.26 0.79 -1.29
N GLU A 15 35.92 -0.41 -1.79
CA GLU A 15 34.93 -0.60 -2.84
C GLU A 15 33.53 -0.12 -2.39
N VAL A 16 33.15 -0.43 -1.14
CA VAL A 16 31.89 0.02 -0.54
C VAL A 16 31.86 1.53 -0.36
N ASP A 17 32.93 2.10 0.22
CA ASP A 17 33.03 3.55 0.42
C ASP A 17 32.93 4.30 -0.92
N GLU A 18 33.70 3.91 -1.94
CA GLU A 18 33.60 4.52 -3.27
C GLU A 18 32.20 4.44 -3.87
N SER A 19 31.49 3.32 -3.66
CA SER A 19 30.12 3.13 -4.15
C SER A 19 29.14 4.02 -3.42
N VAL A 20 29.22 4.08 -2.09
CA VAL A 20 28.39 4.95 -1.24
C VAL A 20 28.65 6.42 -1.58
N GLN A 21 29.91 6.86 -1.67
CA GLN A 21 30.25 8.24 -1.99
C GLN A 21 29.81 8.64 -3.40
N ARG A 22 29.91 7.71 -4.36
CA ARG A 22 29.41 7.95 -5.73
C ARG A 22 27.91 8.20 -5.74
N HIS A 23 27.15 7.38 -5.02
CA HIS A 23 25.71 7.51 -4.93
C HIS A 23 25.27 8.81 -4.23
N LEU A 24 25.92 9.13 -3.11
CA LEU A 24 25.62 10.33 -2.30
C LEU A 24 26.02 11.65 -2.96
N ARG A 25 26.71 11.64 -4.11
CA ARG A 25 26.95 12.88 -4.88
C ARG A 25 25.67 13.43 -5.50
N ASP A 26 24.79 12.53 -5.94
CA ASP A 26 23.60 12.87 -6.72
C ASP A 26 22.30 12.62 -5.94
N ALA A 27 22.39 12.00 -4.76
CA ALA A 27 21.24 11.65 -3.92
C ALA A 27 21.36 12.19 -2.49
N PRO A 28 20.25 12.60 -1.85
CA PRO A 28 20.24 13.14 -0.48
C PRO A 28 20.55 12.08 0.59
N ALA A 29 20.42 10.82 0.25
CA ALA A 29 20.74 9.67 1.10
C ALA A 29 20.88 8.42 0.25
N LEU A 30 21.57 7.39 0.77
CA LEU A 30 21.53 6.02 0.26
C LEU A 30 20.81 5.15 1.28
N ARG A 31 19.82 4.40 0.83
CA ARG A 31 19.00 3.57 1.71
C ARG A 31 19.10 2.10 1.33
N LEU A 32 19.45 1.26 2.29
CA LEU A 32 19.41 -0.19 2.20
C LEU A 32 18.26 -0.70 3.07
N ASP A 33 17.26 -1.32 2.46
CA ASP A 33 16.12 -1.94 3.15
C ASP A 33 16.18 -3.47 3.01
N VAL A 34 15.78 -4.18 4.05
CA VAL A 34 15.57 -5.64 4.04
C VAL A 34 14.09 -5.91 4.18
N ILE A 35 13.45 -6.36 3.11
CA ILE A 35 12.01 -6.62 3.08
C ILE A 35 11.80 -8.10 2.72
N HIS A 36 11.22 -8.87 3.62
CA HIS A 36 11.01 -10.32 3.46
C HIS A 36 12.29 -11.09 3.06
N GLY A 37 13.42 -10.71 3.64
CA GLY A 37 14.71 -11.34 3.34
C GLY A 37 15.30 -10.97 1.98
N ILE A 38 14.78 -9.94 1.31
CA ILE A 38 15.29 -9.39 0.05
C ILE A 38 15.91 -8.01 0.33
N ALA A 39 17.12 -7.77 -0.16
CA ALA A 39 17.75 -6.45 -0.08
C ALA A 39 17.18 -5.52 -1.16
N HIS A 40 16.90 -4.29 -0.74
CA HIS A 40 16.51 -3.20 -1.63
C HIS A 40 17.45 -2.02 -1.39
N VAL A 41 18.03 -1.48 -2.45
CA VAL A 41 18.81 -0.25 -2.39
C VAL A 41 18.02 0.84 -3.09
N ASP A 42 17.65 1.89 -2.35
CA ASP A 42 16.76 2.97 -2.83
C ASP A 42 15.49 2.47 -3.52
N GLY A 43 14.90 1.41 -2.98
CA GLY A 43 13.68 0.80 -3.50
C GLY A 43 13.89 -0.19 -4.66
N VAL A 44 15.12 -0.37 -5.17
CA VAL A 44 15.43 -1.37 -6.20
C VAL A 44 15.79 -2.70 -5.53
N SER A 45 15.07 -3.78 -5.87
CA SER A 45 15.31 -5.12 -5.34
C SER A 45 16.57 -5.74 -5.96
N PHE A 46 17.43 -6.28 -5.11
CA PHE A 46 18.57 -7.09 -5.54
C PHE A 46 18.30 -8.55 -5.29
N ARG A 47 18.46 -9.37 -6.34
CA ARG A 47 18.42 -10.83 -6.19
C ARG A 47 19.71 -11.29 -5.51
N HIS A 48 19.57 -12.18 -4.54
CA HIS A 48 20.71 -12.79 -3.87
C HIS A 48 21.13 -14.02 -4.67
N ASP A 49 22.39 -14.05 -5.05
CA ASP A 49 22.98 -15.18 -5.77
C ASP A 49 23.87 -16.05 -4.85
N SER A 50 23.91 -15.75 -3.53
CA SER A 50 24.72 -16.52 -2.58
C SER A 50 24.04 -16.76 -1.23
N ASP A 51 24.32 -17.93 -0.63
CA ASP A 51 23.88 -18.31 0.73
C ASP A 51 24.37 -17.30 1.79
N THR A 52 25.55 -16.71 1.58
CA THR A 52 26.12 -15.72 2.51
C THR A 52 25.29 -14.44 2.55
N GLN A 53 24.80 -13.95 1.41
CA GLN A 53 23.95 -12.76 1.37
C GLN A 53 22.62 -13.02 2.07
N THR A 54 22.01 -14.17 1.82
CA THR A 54 20.77 -14.60 2.50
C THR A 54 20.96 -14.68 4.01
N GLN A 55 22.11 -15.17 4.48
CA GLN A 55 22.42 -15.26 5.89
C GLN A 55 22.59 -13.86 6.53
N ILE A 56 23.31 -12.94 5.88
CA ILE A 56 23.50 -11.56 6.38
C ILE A 56 22.15 -10.85 6.51
N LEU A 57 21.25 -11.01 5.54
CA LEU A 57 19.94 -10.37 5.59
C LEU A 57 19.07 -10.93 6.70
N ARG A 58 19.16 -12.23 7.01
CA ARG A 58 18.49 -12.84 8.17
C ARG A 58 19.06 -12.29 9.46
N GLU A 59 20.39 -12.23 9.59
CA GLU A 59 21.04 -11.69 10.78
C GLU A 59 20.67 -10.22 11.03
N LEU A 60 20.54 -9.39 10.00
CA LEU A 60 20.04 -8.01 10.13
C LEU A 60 18.60 -7.99 10.65
N THR A 61 17.73 -8.82 10.09
CA THR A 61 16.33 -8.93 10.52
C THR A 61 16.22 -9.42 11.96
N ASP A 62 17.04 -10.41 12.35
CA ASP A 62 17.09 -10.95 13.72
C ASP A 62 17.59 -9.91 14.74
N LEU A 63 18.43 -8.98 14.30
CA LEU A 63 18.88 -7.82 15.10
C LEU A 63 17.84 -6.66 15.14
N GLY A 64 16.70 -6.82 14.47
CA GLY A 64 15.68 -5.79 14.36
C GLY A 64 16.10 -4.62 13.47
N VAL A 65 17.05 -4.84 12.54
CA VAL A 65 17.51 -3.84 11.56
C VAL A 65 16.93 -4.18 10.19
N ASP A 66 15.88 -3.48 9.81
CA ASP A 66 15.25 -3.66 8.52
C ASP A 66 15.64 -2.57 7.52
N SER A 67 16.31 -1.51 7.97
CA SER A 67 16.73 -0.40 7.12
C SER A 67 18.01 0.23 7.65
N ILE A 68 18.94 0.53 6.75
CA ILE A 68 20.19 1.26 7.01
C ILE A 68 20.23 2.45 6.07
N HIS A 69 20.33 3.66 6.63
CA HIS A 69 20.40 4.89 5.87
C HIS A 69 21.78 5.52 6.00
N PHE A 70 22.42 5.79 4.88
CA PHE A 70 23.67 6.54 4.79
C PHE A 70 23.37 7.95 4.34
N ARG A 71 23.91 8.94 5.03
CA ARG A 71 23.76 10.37 4.71
C ARG A 71 25.03 10.95 4.15
N PRO A 72 24.96 12.05 3.36
CA PRO A 72 26.15 12.77 2.92
C PRO A 72 27.07 13.12 4.10
N GLY A 73 28.37 12.89 3.93
CA GLY A 73 29.36 13.04 5.00
C GLY A 73 29.75 11.73 5.70
N VAL A 74 29.06 10.61 5.39
CA VAL A 74 29.46 9.29 5.95
C VAL A 74 30.92 9.02 5.60
N SER A 75 31.69 8.65 6.61
CA SER A 75 33.13 8.39 6.50
C SER A 75 33.43 6.90 6.42
N ARG A 76 34.58 6.57 5.86
CA ARG A 76 35.08 5.19 5.84
C ARG A 76 35.19 4.58 7.26
N GLN A 77 35.50 5.41 8.28
CA GLN A 77 35.55 4.96 9.66
C GLN A 77 34.18 4.56 10.19
N GLU A 78 33.12 5.31 9.81
CA GLU A 78 31.74 4.96 10.19
C GLU A 78 31.26 3.69 9.48
N LEU A 79 31.64 3.46 8.22
CA LEU A 79 31.36 2.21 7.50
C LEU A 79 32.07 1.00 8.15
N LEU A 80 33.32 1.18 8.58
CA LEU A 80 34.04 0.15 9.33
C LEU A 80 33.37 -0.12 10.67
N ALA A 81 33.06 0.93 11.44
CA ALA A 81 32.37 0.81 12.72
C ALA A 81 31.02 0.10 12.59
N LEU A 82 30.23 0.41 11.56
CA LEU A 82 28.99 -0.29 11.25
C LEU A 82 29.23 -1.79 11.02
N SER A 83 30.22 -2.14 10.17
CA SER A 83 30.55 -3.54 9.87
C SER A 83 31.00 -4.32 11.11
N GLU A 84 31.80 -3.71 11.98
CA GLU A 84 32.24 -4.31 13.23
C GLU A 84 31.09 -4.49 14.23
N CYS A 85 30.21 -3.48 14.33
CA CYS A 85 29.03 -3.57 15.19
C CYS A 85 28.07 -4.67 14.73
N LEU A 86 27.78 -4.75 13.44
CA LEU A 86 26.92 -5.81 12.88
C LEU A 86 27.48 -7.22 13.16
N TRP A 87 28.81 -7.33 13.24
CA TRP A 87 29.46 -8.60 13.54
C TRP A 87 29.46 -8.96 15.04
N GLN A 88 29.55 -7.97 15.93
CA GLN A 88 29.70 -8.18 17.38
C GLN A 88 28.36 -8.28 18.11
N VAL A 89 27.32 -7.66 17.59
CA VAL A 89 25.99 -7.59 18.22
C VAL A 89 25.22 -8.87 17.96
N LYS A 90 24.66 -9.45 19.02
CA LYS A 90 23.79 -10.63 18.97
C LYS A 90 22.41 -10.39 19.62
N GLU A 91 22.19 -9.20 20.17
CA GLU A 91 20.96 -8.87 20.89
C GLU A 91 20.21 -7.74 20.18
N GLU A 92 18.92 -7.89 20.06
CA GLU A 92 18.01 -6.92 19.46
C GLU A 92 18.10 -5.56 20.18
N GLY A 93 18.16 -4.47 19.41
CA GLY A 93 18.20 -3.09 19.95
C GLY A 93 19.57 -2.60 20.45
N SER A 94 20.57 -3.45 20.56
CA SER A 94 21.89 -3.04 21.06
C SER A 94 22.77 -2.37 19.98
N LEU A 95 22.47 -2.59 18.70
CA LEU A 95 23.27 -2.07 17.57
C LEU A 95 23.27 -0.54 17.50
N ALA A 96 22.10 0.09 17.65
CA ALA A 96 21.99 1.55 17.64
C ALA A 96 22.78 2.21 18.78
N ALA A 97 22.75 1.62 19.97
CA ALA A 97 23.51 2.10 21.14
C ALA A 97 25.04 1.97 20.90
N GLN A 98 25.49 0.89 20.28
CA GLN A 98 26.92 0.69 19.96
C GLN A 98 27.42 1.64 18.87
N LEU A 99 26.61 1.93 17.84
CA LEU A 99 26.94 2.93 16.82
C LEU A 99 27.05 4.34 17.43
N ALA A 100 26.10 4.71 18.31
CA ALA A 100 26.13 5.97 19.03
C ALA A 100 27.38 6.08 19.92
N ALA A 101 27.76 5.01 20.63
CA ALA A 101 28.96 4.97 21.44
C ALA A 101 30.27 5.13 20.63
N ARG A 102 30.24 4.87 19.34
CA ARG A 102 31.37 5.03 18.40
C ARG A 102 31.32 6.31 17.57
N ASN A 103 30.41 7.24 17.90
CA ASN A 103 30.19 8.51 17.21
C ASN A 103 29.91 8.32 15.69
N VAL A 104 29.05 7.35 15.36
CA VAL A 104 28.59 7.13 13.99
C VAL A 104 27.36 8.01 13.76
N ASP A 105 27.58 9.18 13.13
CA ASP A 105 26.56 10.23 13.00
C ASP A 105 25.84 10.22 11.65
N HIS A 106 26.47 9.69 10.60
CA HIS A 106 25.93 9.70 9.24
C HIS A 106 25.26 8.39 8.82
N VAL A 107 25.24 7.40 9.72
CA VAL A 107 24.52 6.15 9.52
C VAL A 107 23.37 6.08 10.53
N SER A 108 22.15 5.89 10.06
CA SER A 108 21.00 5.65 10.92
C SER A 108 20.37 4.30 10.59
N LEU A 109 19.98 3.60 11.66
CA LEU A 109 19.26 2.34 11.54
C LEU A 109 17.78 2.63 11.64
N GLY A 110 17.01 2.10 10.69
CA GLY A 110 15.56 2.06 10.75
C GLY A 110 15.14 0.64 11.11
N ARG A 111 14.20 0.53 12.02
CA ARG A 111 13.31 -0.60 12.03
C ARG A 111 12.23 -0.24 11.01
N LEU A 112 12.17 -0.94 9.90
CA LEU A 112 10.89 -1.15 9.26
C LEU A 112 10.12 -1.82 10.36
N ILE A 113 9.10 -1.13 10.96
CA ILE A 113 8.31 -1.74 12.01
C ILE A 113 8.05 -3.15 11.52
N ALA A 114 8.80 -4.11 12.10
CA ALA A 114 8.65 -5.49 11.73
C ALA A 114 7.19 -5.73 11.95
N LEU A 115 6.47 -6.05 10.89
CA LEU A 115 5.09 -6.50 11.02
C LEU A 115 5.17 -7.60 12.04
N ASP A 116 4.77 -7.31 13.27
CA ASP A 116 4.91 -8.23 14.39
C ASP A 116 4.31 -9.55 13.93
N THR A 117 5.16 -10.56 13.74
CA THR A 117 4.71 -11.86 13.19
C THR A 117 3.69 -12.53 14.13
N ARG A 118 3.46 -11.98 15.34
CA ARG A 118 2.37 -12.37 16.23
C ARG A 118 0.99 -12.17 15.62
N TRP A 119 0.82 -11.27 14.64
CA TRP A 119 -0.44 -11.13 13.91
C TRP A 119 -0.76 -12.32 12.98
N ARG A 120 0.23 -13.18 12.63
CA ARG A 120 0.02 -14.38 11.80
C ARG A 120 -0.91 -15.43 12.47
N THR A 121 -1.08 -15.38 13.78
CA THR A 121 -1.91 -16.32 14.52
C THR A 121 -3.27 -15.76 14.95
N ALA A 122 -3.51 -14.46 14.75
CA ALA A 122 -4.79 -13.86 15.09
C ALA A 122 -5.79 -14.13 13.95
N GLN A 123 -6.85 -14.85 14.24
CA GLN A 123 -7.99 -14.96 13.32
C GLN A 123 -8.54 -13.56 13.04
N TRP A 124 -8.81 -13.25 11.76
CA TRP A 124 -9.52 -12.02 11.39
C TRP A 124 -10.89 -12.05 12.05
N PRO A 125 -11.39 -10.92 12.59
CA PRO A 125 -12.77 -10.86 13.02
C PRO A 125 -13.65 -11.29 11.85
N GLU A 126 -14.70 -12.05 12.15
CA GLU A 126 -15.77 -12.30 11.17
C GLU A 126 -16.16 -10.95 10.57
N ALA A 127 -16.45 -10.97 9.28
CA ALA A 127 -16.86 -9.78 8.54
C ALA A 127 -17.91 -8.98 9.33
N PRO A 128 -17.99 -7.64 9.17
CA PRO A 128 -18.98 -6.83 9.87
C PRO A 128 -20.35 -7.47 9.73
N THR A 129 -20.99 -7.80 10.84
CA THR A 129 -22.27 -8.53 10.89
C THR A 129 -23.47 -7.69 10.46
N GLY A 130 -23.23 -6.47 9.94
CA GLY A 130 -24.26 -5.58 9.43
C GLY A 130 -24.53 -5.78 7.94
N PRO A 131 -25.74 -5.43 7.45
CA PRO A 131 -26.04 -5.45 6.03
C PRO A 131 -25.11 -4.50 5.28
N LEU A 132 -24.66 -4.92 4.09
CA LEU A 132 -23.93 -4.07 3.17
C LEU A 132 -24.76 -2.85 2.80
N ASP A 133 -24.09 -1.77 2.44
CA ASP A 133 -24.79 -0.63 1.86
C ASP A 133 -25.51 -1.01 0.57
N PRO A 134 -26.81 -0.75 0.42
CA PRO A 134 -27.57 -1.18 -0.75
C PRO A 134 -27.00 -0.72 -2.09
N ALA A 135 -26.43 0.50 -2.17
CA ALA A 135 -25.83 0.99 -3.40
C ALA A 135 -24.52 0.27 -3.73
N TYR A 136 -23.78 -0.16 -2.70
CA TYR A 136 -22.60 -0.97 -2.88
C TYR A 136 -22.96 -2.40 -3.32
N GLU A 137 -23.95 -3.03 -2.69
CA GLU A 137 -24.46 -4.35 -3.11
C GLU A 137 -24.95 -4.33 -4.56
N GLU A 138 -25.68 -3.31 -4.95
CA GLU A 138 -26.15 -3.12 -6.34
C GLU A 138 -24.96 -2.95 -7.29
N SER A 139 -23.94 -2.17 -6.91
CA SER A 139 -22.70 -2.00 -7.69
C SER A 139 -21.97 -3.32 -7.89
N LEU A 140 -21.89 -4.17 -6.86
CA LEU A 140 -21.29 -5.50 -6.96
C LEU A 140 -22.07 -6.38 -7.94
N ALA A 141 -23.41 -6.48 -7.78
CA ALA A 141 -24.25 -7.33 -8.62
C ALA A 141 -24.21 -6.93 -10.10
N LEU A 142 -24.21 -5.63 -10.40
CA LEU A 142 -24.12 -5.13 -11.76
C LEU A 142 -22.72 -5.37 -12.38
N THR A 143 -21.67 -5.23 -11.58
CA THR A 143 -20.30 -5.50 -12.02
C THR A 143 -20.09 -6.99 -12.27
N GLU A 144 -20.54 -7.86 -11.36
CA GLU A 144 -20.51 -9.32 -11.54
C GLU A 144 -21.19 -9.72 -12.85
N ARG A 145 -22.41 -9.24 -13.09
CA ARG A 145 -23.15 -9.49 -14.33
C ARG A 145 -22.36 -9.04 -15.55
N THR A 146 -21.72 -7.88 -15.54
CA THR A 146 -20.89 -7.38 -16.64
C THR A 146 -19.73 -8.34 -16.93
N PHE A 147 -18.99 -8.78 -15.91
CA PHE A 147 -17.89 -9.74 -16.07
C PHE A 147 -18.37 -11.10 -16.57
N GLU A 148 -19.50 -11.61 -16.05
CA GLU A 148 -20.10 -12.86 -16.54
C GLU A 148 -20.55 -12.77 -18.00
N ASP A 149 -21.20 -11.71 -18.41
CA ASP A 149 -21.65 -11.52 -19.78
C ASP A 149 -20.46 -11.48 -20.76
N VAL A 150 -19.38 -10.79 -20.39
CA VAL A 150 -18.13 -10.79 -21.18
C VAL A 150 -17.50 -12.19 -21.21
N SER A 151 -17.45 -12.92 -20.10
CA SER A 151 -16.91 -14.29 -20.04
C SER A 151 -17.68 -15.28 -20.92
N ARG A 152 -18.97 -15.01 -21.18
CA ARG A 152 -19.85 -15.78 -22.08
C ARG A 152 -19.80 -15.31 -23.55
N GLY A 153 -18.88 -14.38 -23.86
CA GLY A 153 -18.71 -13.84 -25.22
C GLY A 153 -19.74 -12.76 -25.61
N LYS A 154 -20.49 -12.22 -24.63
CA LYS A 154 -21.28 -11.01 -24.84
C LYS A 154 -20.39 -9.79 -24.70
N GLY A 155 -20.72 -8.69 -25.34
CA GLY A 155 -20.01 -7.42 -25.17
C GLY A 155 -20.24 -6.80 -23.79
N VAL A 156 -19.48 -5.74 -23.49
CA VAL A 156 -19.69 -4.91 -22.30
C VAL A 156 -20.95 -4.05 -22.51
N ASP A 157 -21.91 -4.16 -21.59
CA ASP A 157 -23.06 -3.23 -21.53
C ASP A 157 -22.64 -1.92 -20.86
N LEU A 158 -22.33 -0.93 -21.69
CA LEU A 158 -21.85 0.38 -21.23
C LEU A 158 -22.90 1.13 -20.40
N ALA A 159 -24.18 0.90 -20.60
CA ALA A 159 -25.23 1.50 -19.77
C ALA A 159 -25.16 0.98 -18.34
N THR A 160 -25.05 -0.33 -18.16
CA THR A 160 -24.86 -0.97 -16.84
C THR A 160 -23.57 -0.46 -16.15
N VAL A 161 -22.46 -0.33 -16.88
CA VAL A 161 -21.19 0.21 -16.34
C VAL A 161 -21.37 1.63 -15.83
N ARG A 162 -22.03 2.49 -16.61
CA ARG A 162 -22.31 3.87 -16.22
C ARG A 162 -23.25 3.99 -15.02
N ASP A 163 -24.23 3.09 -14.89
CA ASP A 163 -25.09 3.02 -13.71
C ASP A 163 -24.26 2.73 -12.45
N VAL A 164 -23.34 1.77 -12.50
CA VAL A 164 -22.41 1.50 -11.38
C VAL A 164 -21.57 2.72 -11.04
N VAL A 165 -20.99 3.37 -12.04
CA VAL A 165 -20.19 4.59 -11.83
C VAL A 165 -21.02 5.69 -11.15
N GLN A 166 -22.25 5.89 -11.59
CA GLN A 166 -23.16 6.89 -10.98
C GLN A 166 -23.55 6.52 -9.54
N LEU A 167 -23.76 5.24 -9.23
CA LEU A 167 -23.99 4.77 -7.87
C LEU A 167 -22.82 5.12 -6.97
N LEU A 168 -21.59 4.80 -7.39
CA LEU A 168 -20.37 5.08 -6.64
C LEU A 168 -20.14 6.59 -6.46
N ILE A 169 -20.33 7.40 -7.51
CA ILE A 169 -20.19 8.87 -7.45
C ILE A 169 -21.16 9.47 -6.42
N ARG A 170 -22.45 9.10 -6.50
CA ARG A 170 -23.47 9.58 -5.53
C ARG A 170 -23.13 9.18 -4.11
N LYS A 171 -22.67 7.93 -3.91
CA LYS A 171 -22.34 7.41 -2.59
C LYS A 171 -21.17 8.14 -1.97
N ILE A 172 -20.08 8.31 -2.72
CA ILE A 172 -18.87 9.00 -2.25
C ILE A 172 -19.14 10.50 -2.04
N ALA A 173 -20.09 11.10 -2.77
CA ALA A 173 -20.48 12.51 -2.56
C ALA A 173 -21.22 12.74 -1.25
N GLY A 174 -21.95 11.76 -0.77
CA GLY A 174 -22.93 11.93 0.31
C GLY A 174 -22.43 11.71 1.73
N SER A 175 -21.26 11.06 1.94
CA SER A 175 -20.84 10.71 3.31
C SER A 175 -19.38 10.22 3.38
N SER A 176 -18.64 10.74 4.36
CA SER A 176 -17.35 10.17 4.80
C SER A 176 -17.49 8.74 5.35
N VAL A 177 -18.69 8.38 5.87
CA VAL A 177 -19.02 7.03 6.35
C VAL A 177 -19.11 6.03 5.19
N ALA A 178 -19.48 6.46 3.99
CA ALA A 178 -19.49 5.59 2.81
C ALA A 178 -18.10 5.01 2.49
N LEU A 179 -17.05 5.78 2.75
CA LEU A 179 -15.67 5.33 2.55
C LEU A 179 -15.28 4.23 3.55
N SER A 180 -15.70 4.36 4.82
CA SER A 180 -15.42 3.34 5.84
C SER A 180 -16.08 2.01 5.49
N HIS A 181 -17.30 2.03 4.91
CA HIS A 181 -17.96 0.82 4.46
C HIS A 181 -17.25 0.17 3.27
N ILE A 182 -16.80 0.94 2.27
CA ILE A 182 -16.01 0.43 1.14
C ILE A 182 -14.69 -0.19 1.65
N LEU A 183 -14.04 0.45 2.62
CA LEU A 183 -12.81 -0.05 3.21
C LEU A 183 -13.02 -1.24 4.15
N ALA A 184 -14.18 -1.35 4.81
CA ALA A 184 -14.55 -2.45 5.70
C ALA A 184 -14.99 -3.71 4.94
N VAL A 185 -15.65 -3.56 3.79
CA VAL A 185 -16.17 -4.68 2.96
C VAL A 185 -15.06 -5.53 2.33
N LYS A 186 -13.81 -5.06 2.31
CA LYS A 186 -12.62 -5.79 1.83
C LYS A 186 -12.44 -7.19 2.45
N LEU A 187 -13.18 -7.50 3.50
CA LEU A 187 -13.09 -8.78 4.20
C LEU A 187 -13.98 -9.88 3.59
N TYR A 188 -14.86 -9.53 2.61
CA TYR A 188 -15.95 -10.44 2.27
C TYR A 188 -15.67 -11.46 1.18
N GLU A 189 -14.93 -11.14 0.11
CA GLU A 189 -14.68 -12.15 -0.93
C GLU A 189 -13.51 -11.80 -1.88
N ASN A 190 -12.75 -12.82 -2.26
CA ASN A 190 -11.66 -12.80 -3.24
C ASN A 190 -12.18 -12.78 -4.70
N LEU A 191 -13.22 -11.97 -4.98
CA LEU A 191 -13.82 -11.95 -6.30
C LEU A 191 -13.31 -10.76 -7.11
N THR A 192 -12.94 -11.01 -8.36
CA THR A 192 -12.40 -9.98 -9.29
C THR A 192 -13.30 -8.75 -9.39
N TYR A 193 -14.63 -8.93 -9.36
CA TYR A 193 -15.56 -7.81 -9.45
C TYR A 193 -15.63 -6.96 -8.17
N CYS A 194 -15.49 -7.55 -6.98
CA CYS A 194 -15.38 -6.79 -5.72
C CYS A 194 -14.15 -5.90 -5.74
N HIS A 195 -13.01 -6.45 -6.15
CA HIS A 195 -11.78 -5.71 -6.35
C HIS A 195 -11.98 -4.52 -7.33
N SER A 196 -12.61 -4.77 -8.48
CA SER A 196 -12.86 -3.72 -9.49
C SER A 196 -13.74 -2.58 -8.96
N VAL A 197 -14.79 -2.88 -8.18
CA VAL A 197 -15.63 -1.86 -7.53
C VAL A 197 -14.83 -1.05 -6.51
N ASN A 198 -14.01 -1.73 -5.70
CA ASN A 198 -13.15 -1.06 -4.71
C ASN A 198 -12.11 -0.16 -5.36
N VAL A 199 -11.43 -0.64 -6.42
CA VAL A 199 -10.45 0.16 -7.16
C VAL A 199 -11.12 1.38 -7.82
N ALA A 200 -12.32 1.22 -8.37
CA ALA A 200 -13.09 2.34 -8.92
C ALA A 200 -13.43 3.39 -7.84
N ALA A 201 -13.90 2.95 -6.68
CA ALA A 201 -14.22 3.83 -5.56
C ALA A 201 -12.97 4.58 -5.03
N LEU A 202 -11.84 3.88 -4.86
CA LEU A 202 -10.58 4.49 -4.45
C LEU A 202 -10.05 5.48 -5.50
N SER A 203 -10.17 5.16 -6.78
CA SER A 203 -9.78 6.05 -7.88
C SER A 203 -10.61 7.33 -7.92
N LEU A 204 -11.92 7.23 -7.65
CA LEU A 204 -12.82 8.38 -7.49
C LEU A 204 -12.35 9.33 -6.37
N LEU A 205 -11.88 8.78 -5.25
CA LEU A 205 -11.38 9.60 -4.14
C LEU A 205 -10.13 10.37 -4.52
N ILE A 206 -9.19 9.73 -5.23
CA ILE A 206 -7.98 10.42 -5.72
C ILE A 206 -8.39 11.53 -6.71
N ALA A 207 -9.27 11.21 -7.64
CA ALA A 207 -9.72 12.15 -8.67
C ALA A 207 -10.39 13.39 -8.05
N ARG A 208 -11.23 13.21 -7.04
CA ARG A 208 -11.84 14.30 -6.26
C ARG A 208 -10.83 15.11 -5.47
N GLN A 209 -9.88 14.46 -4.82
CA GLN A 209 -8.82 15.12 -4.09
C GLN A 209 -7.97 16.02 -5.00
N LEU A 210 -7.82 15.61 -6.27
CA LEU A 210 -7.13 16.38 -7.31
C LEU A 210 -8.04 17.40 -8.01
N GLN A 211 -9.30 17.50 -7.61
CA GLN A 211 -10.29 18.45 -8.14
C GLN A 211 -10.50 18.34 -9.66
N PHE A 212 -10.47 17.13 -10.20
CA PHE A 212 -10.87 16.90 -11.58
C PHE A 212 -12.35 17.24 -11.77
N ASP A 213 -12.74 17.60 -13.00
CA ASP A 213 -14.13 17.81 -13.35
C ASP A 213 -14.94 16.49 -13.35
N ASP A 214 -16.27 16.60 -13.28
CA ASP A 214 -17.15 15.44 -13.12
C ASP A 214 -17.08 14.47 -14.32
N ASP A 215 -16.85 14.96 -15.53
CA ASP A 215 -16.71 14.12 -16.72
C ASP A 215 -15.41 13.29 -16.64
N THR A 216 -14.31 13.92 -16.25
CA THR A 216 -13.02 13.25 -16.00
C THR A 216 -13.12 12.23 -14.86
N ILE A 217 -13.78 12.59 -13.78
CA ILE A 217 -14.04 11.70 -12.63
C ILE A 217 -14.84 10.47 -13.09
N GLY A 218 -15.89 10.67 -13.89
CA GLY A 218 -16.69 9.57 -14.46
C GLY A 218 -15.87 8.64 -15.35
N ALA A 219 -15.04 9.20 -16.23
CA ALA A 219 -14.18 8.42 -17.12
C ALA A 219 -13.10 7.61 -16.36
N ILE A 220 -12.52 8.18 -15.29
CA ILE A 220 -11.57 7.48 -14.44
C ILE A 220 -12.25 6.30 -13.73
N ALA A 221 -13.46 6.50 -13.17
CA ALA A 221 -14.20 5.45 -12.50
C ALA A 221 -14.60 4.31 -13.45
N GLU A 222 -15.05 4.64 -14.67
CA GLU A 222 -15.36 3.68 -15.73
C GLU A 222 -14.11 2.85 -16.08
N ALA A 223 -12.96 3.50 -16.28
CA ALA A 223 -11.70 2.85 -16.57
C ALA A 223 -11.22 1.96 -15.42
N ALA A 224 -11.33 2.44 -14.18
CA ALA A 224 -10.96 1.69 -13.00
C ALA A 224 -11.88 0.48 -12.75
N LEU A 225 -13.19 0.61 -13.01
CA LEU A 225 -14.14 -0.51 -12.90
C LEU A 225 -13.83 -1.64 -13.87
N LEU A 226 -13.36 -1.32 -15.07
CA LEU A 226 -13.11 -2.27 -16.16
C LEU A 226 -11.64 -2.65 -16.34
N HIS A 227 -10.70 -2.13 -15.51
CA HIS A 227 -9.26 -2.34 -15.69
C HIS A 227 -8.87 -3.83 -15.79
N ASP A 228 -9.57 -4.66 -15.07
CA ASP A 228 -9.33 -6.10 -14.91
C ASP A 228 -10.25 -7.00 -15.76
N ILE A 229 -11.07 -6.44 -16.64
CA ILE A 229 -12.05 -7.20 -17.44
C ILE A 229 -11.40 -8.33 -18.27
N GLY A 230 -10.14 -8.18 -18.63
CA GLY A 230 -9.38 -9.20 -19.37
C GLY A 230 -9.15 -10.49 -18.57
N LYS A 231 -9.32 -10.50 -17.26
CA LYS A 231 -9.28 -11.70 -16.42
C LYS A 231 -10.38 -12.70 -16.80
N THR A 232 -11.44 -12.25 -17.47
CA THR A 232 -12.49 -13.12 -18.03
C THR A 232 -11.97 -14.10 -19.09
N ARG A 233 -10.81 -13.80 -19.72
CA ARG A 233 -10.15 -14.71 -20.69
C ARG A 233 -9.05 -15.56 -20.07
N ILE A 234 -8.77 -15.43 -18.77
CA ILE A 234 -7.76 -16.23 -18.07
C ILE A 234 -8.37 -17.58 -17.66
N PRO A 235 -7.68 -18.71 -17.89
CA PRO A 235 -8.15 -20.01 -17.43
C PRO A 235 -8.39 -20.04 -15.91
N LEU A 236 -9.51 -20.62 -15.49
CA LEU A 236 -9.94 -20.63 -14.09
C LEU A 236 -8.96 -21.32 -13.15
N ASP A 237 -8.26 -22.36 -13.63
CA ASP A 237 -7.23 -23.08 -12.89
C ASP A 237 -6.00 -22.20 -12.60
N VAL A 238 -5.68 -21.27 -13.50
CA VAL A 238 -4.64 -20.25 -13.27
C VAL A 238 -5.16 -19.13 -12.37
N LEU A 239 -6.36 -18.60 -12.65
CA LEU A 239 -6.96 -17.50 -11.92
C LEU A 239 -7.21 -17.83 -10.43
N LYS A 240 -7.65 -19.06 -10.15
CA LYS A 240 -8.01 -19.53 -8.79
C LYS A 240 -6.92 -20.41 -8.15
N LYS A 241 -5.72 -20.46 -8.74
CA LYS A 241 -4.65 -21.32 -8.22
C LYS A 241 -4.26 -20.90 -6.80
N PRO A 242 -4.33 -21.82 -5.82
CA PRO A 242 -3.81 -21.53 -4.49
C PRO A 242 -2.27 -21.56 -4.53
N GLY A 243 -1.62 -20.45 -4.23
CA GLY A 243 -0.17 -20.34 -4.16
C GLY A 243 0.49 -19.61 -5.34
N ALA A 244 1.80 -19.76 -5.47
CA ALA A 244 2.58 -19.04 -6.47
C ALA A 244 2.36 -19.59 -7.88
N LEU A 245 2.22 -18.68 -8.85
CA LEU A 245 2.18 -19.04 -10.27
C LEU A 245 3.59 -19.38 -10.79
N ASP A 246 3.70 -20.43 -11.61
CA ASP A 246 4.91 -20.69 -12.37
C ASP A 246 5.12 -19.66 -13.48
N LYS A 247 6.23 -19.74 -14.23
CA LYS A 247 6.54 -18.77 -15.30
C LYS A 247 5.49 -18.73 -16.42
N ARG A 248 4.92 -19.88 -16.79
CA ARG A 248 3.91 -19.99 -17.86
C ARG A 248 2.57 -19.45 -17.38
N GLU A 249 2.15 -19.85 -16.19
CA GLU A 249 0.92 -19.36 -15.56
C GLU A 249 0.98 -17.85 -15.31
N ARG A 250 2.16 -17.32 -14.88
CA ARG A 250 2.38 -15.89 -14.72
C ARG A 250 2.22 -15.15 -16.03
N ALA A 251 2.81 -15.64 -17.13
CA ALA A 251 2.66 -15.03 -18.45
C ALA A 251 1.20 -15.02 -18.91
N LEU A 252 0.44 -16.11 -18.62
CA LEU A 252 -1.01 -16.14 -18.87
C LEU A 252 -1.75 -15.12 -18.03
N MET A 253 -1.44 -14.99 -16.74
CA MET A 253 -2.05 -14.01 -15.86
C MET A 253 -1.74 -12.58 -16.32
N GLU A 254 -0.49 -12.27 -16.67
CA GLU A 254 -0.09 -10.93 -17.14
C GLU A 254 -0.77 -10.53 -18.45
N ALA A 255 -1.19 -11.49 -19.28
CA ALA A 255 -1.92 -11.25 -20.52
C ALA A 255 -3.31 -10.62 -20.32
N HIS A 256 -3.87 -10.60 -19.08
CA HIS A 256 -5.17 -9.98 -18.83
C HIS A 256 -5.19 -8.49 -19.22
N THR A 257 -4.07 -7.79 -19.10
CA THR A 257 -3.96 -6.38 -19.48
C THR A 257 -4.18 -6.18 -20.99
N THR A 258 -3.56 -7.02 -21.80
CA THR A 258 -3.74 -7.02 -23.26
C THR A 258 -5.15 -7.48 -23.64
N TYR A 259 -5.64 -8.57 -23.04
CA TYR A 259 -7.01 -9.04 -23.28
C TYR A 259 -8.08 -8.02 -22.88
N GLY A 260 -7.85 -7.30 -21.77
CA GLY A 260 -8.73 -6.22 -21.34
C GLY A 260 -8.79 -5.10 -22.36
N ALA A 261 -7.64 -4.63 -22.83
CA ALA A 261 -7.57 -3.60 -23.86
C ALA A 261 -8.26 -4.05 -25.17
N GLU A 262 -8.02 -5.29 -25.64
CA GLU A 262 -8.67 -5.87 -26.81
C GLU A 262 -10.21 -5.91 -26.69
N ILE A 263 -10.73 -6.34 -25.52
CA ILE A 263 -12.18 -6.38 -25.27
C ILE A 263 -12.76 -4.97 -25.32
N LEU A 264 -12.07 -4.00 -24.70
CA LEU A 264 -12.60 -2.66 -24.50
C LEU A 264 -12.51 -1.77 -25.74
N VAL A 265 -11.54 -2.00 -26.63
CA VAL A 265 -11.45 -1.28 -27.91
C VAL A 265 -12.65 -1.57 -28.82
N GLU A 266 -13.26 -2.75 -28.71
CA GLU A 266 -14.43 -3.17 -29.51
C GLU A 266 -15.76 -2.63 -28.95
N VAL A 267 -15.76 -1.90 -27.82
CA VAL A 267 -16.99 -1.40 -27.19
C VAL A 267 -17.37 -0.04 -27.76
N ASP A 268 -18.48 0.01 -28.49
CA ASP A 268 -19.00 1.24 -29.05
C ASP A 268 -19.36 2.28 -27.97
N GLY A 269 -18.92 3.50 -28.18
CA GLY A 269 -19.19 4.61 -27.26
C GLY A 269 -18.32 4.64 -25.98
N LEU A 270 -17.36 3.73 -25.86
CA LEU A 270 -16.33 3.76 -24.85
C LEU A 270 -15.17 4.68 -25.25
N GLY A 271 -14.75 5.57 -24.37
CA GLY A 271 -13.61 6.45 -24.63
C GLY A 271 -12.27 5.70 -24.64
N PRO A 272 -11.21 6.28 -25.27
CA PRO A 272 -9.90 5.62 -25.38
C PRO A 272 -9.18 5.47 -24.03
N LEU A 273 -9.61 6.15 -22.98
CA LEU A 273 -9.02 6.06 -21.65
C LEU A 273 -9.15 4.68 -21.06
N THR A 274 -10.32 4.06 -21.15
CA THR A 274 -10.63 2.77 -20.52
C THR A 274 -9.74 1.63 -21.05
N PRO A 275 -9.61 1.40 -22.39
CA PRO A 275 -8.65 0.39 -22.87
C PRO A 275 -7.20 0.74 -22.59
N THR A 276 -6.82 2.04 -22.53
CA THR A 276 -5.48 2.46 -22.14
C THR A 276 -5.18 2.08 -20.70
N VAL A 277 -6.09 2.35 -19.77
CA VAL A 277 -5.94 1.97 -18.35
C VAL A 277 -5.85 0.45 -18.19
N ALA A 278 -6.71 -0.31 -18.87
CA ALA A 278 -6.66 -1.76 -18.83
C ALA A 278 -5.31 -2.31 -19.31
N LEU A 279 -4.70 -1.69 -20.33
CA LEU A 279 -3.38 -2.09 -20.83
C LEU A 279 -2.25 -1.73 -19.87
N GLU A 280 -2.31 -0.57 -19.20
CA GLU A 280 -1.15 0.06 -18.58
C GLU A 280 -1.12 -0.01 -17.05
N HIS A 281 -2.20 -0.39 -16.36
CA HIS A 281 -2.31 -0.25 -14.90
C HIS A 281 -1.25 -1.02 -14.09
N HIS A 282 -0.59 -2.01 -14.69
CA HIS A 282 0.52 -2.74 -14.10
C HIS A 282 1.91 -2.25 -14.56
N ARG A 283 1.98 -1.11 -15.25
CA ARG A 283 3.25 -0.51 -15.65
C ARG A 283 3.71 0.52 -14.64
N SER A 284 5.01 0.48 -14.33
CA SER A 284 5.65 1.43 -13.42
C SER A 284 6.17 2.66 -14.16
N LEU A 285 6.37 3.78 -13.44
CA LEU A 285 7.00 4.99 -13.97
C LEU A 285 8.40 4.74 -14.56
N GLU A 286 9.18 3.88 -13.94
CA GLU A 286 10.52 3.49 -14.37
C GLU A 286 10.54 2.56 -15.60
N GLY A 287 9.36 2.21 -16.14
CA GLY A 287 9.21 1.34 -17.30
C GLY A 287 9.27 -0.15 -17.00
N SER A 288 9.29 -0.56 -15.72
CA SER A 288 9.10 -1.96 -15.31
C SER A 288 7.62 -2.32 -15.29
N GLY A 289 7.32 -3.62 -15.09
CA GLY A 289 5.94 -4.13 -15.10
C GLY A 289 5.55 -4.70 -16.46
N TYR A 290 4.26 -4.87 -16.67
CA TYR A 290 3.72 -5.49 -17.90
C TYR A 290 2.44 -4.77 -18.39
N PRO A 291 2.09 -4.91 -19.69
CA PRO A 291 2.87 -5.52 -20.75
C PRO A 291 4.10 -4.67 -21.13
N ASP A 292 5.09 -5.28 -21.79
CA ASP A 292 6.20 -4.52 -22.37
C ASP A 292 5.73 -3.85 -23.67
N ILE A 293 5.45 -2.55 -23.59
CA ILE A 293 5.05 -1.73 -24.75
C ILE A 293 6.20 -0.84 -25.27
N GLY A 294 7.44 -1.14 -24.86
CA GLY A 294 8.64 -0.44 -25.30
C GLY A 294 9.29 0.43 -24.21
N ARG A 295 10.60 0.63 -24.38
CA ARG A 295 11.40 1.42 -23.45
C ARG A 295 11.05 2.91 -23.54
N GLY A 296 10.98 3.57 -22.38
CA GLY A 296 10.75 5.02 -22.29
C GLY A 296 9.29 5.46 -22.45
N VAL A 297 8.36 4.51 -22.61
CA VAL A 297 6.94 4.83 -22.62
C VAL A 297 6.46 4.94 -21.19
N VAL A 298 6.11 6.15 -20.76
CA VAL A 298 5.52 6.43 -19.44
C VAL A 298 4.02 6.12 -19.51
N PRO A 299 3.44 5.39 -18.54
CA PRO A 299 2.01 5.13 -18.51
C PRO A 299 1.20 6.42 -18.46
N HIS A 300 0.02 6.42 -19.05
CA HIS A 300 -0.91 7.55 -19.00
C HIS A 300 -1.19 7.96 -17.54
N LEU A 301 -1.38 9.25 -17.26
CA LEU A 301 -1.55 9.74 -15.89
C LEU A 301 -2.71 9.04 -15.16
N MET A 302 -3.82 8.75 -15.85
CA MET A 302 -4.97 8.06 -15.26
C MET A 302 -4.69 6.56 -15.03
N SER A 303 -3.86 5.92 -15.86
CA SER A 303 -3.36 4.57 -15.60
C SER A 303 -2.52 4.54 -14.33
N GLN A 304 -1.65 5.55 -14.11
CA GLN A 304 -0.88 5.70 -12.88
C GLN A 304 -1.77 5.93 -11.67
N LEU A 305 -2.88 6.68 -11.82
CA LEU A 305 -3.85 6.93 -10.75
C LEU A 305 -4.54 5.63 -10.34
N VAL A 306 -5.03 4.85 -11.30
CA VAL A 306 -5.66 3.55 -11.04
C VAL A 306 -4.66 2.57 -10.44
N SER A 307 -3.38 2.57 -10.87
CA SER A 307 -2.32 1.74 -10.27
C SER A 307 -2.14 2.01 -8.76
N VAL A 308 -2.24 3.26 -8.30
CA VAL A 308 -2.16 3.59 -6.86
C VAL A 308 -3.33 2.94 -6.10
N ALA A 309 -4.54 3.05 -6.63
CA ALA A 309 -5.75 2.47 -6.03
C ALA A 309 -5.69 0.94 -6.03
N ASP A 310 -5.29 0.33 -7.15
CA ASP A 310 -5.15 -1.10 -7.33
C ASP A 310 -4.13 -1.71 -6.36
N ILE A 311 -2.93 -1.14 -6.25
CA ILE A 311 -1.90 -1.61 -5.33
C ILE A 311 -2.38 -1.51 -3.87
N TYR A 312 -3.02 -0.41 -3.49
CA TYR A 312 -3.55 -0.27 -2.13
C TYR A 312 -4.61 -1.32 -1.83
N GLU A 313 -5.56 -1.50 -2.76
CA GLU A 313 -6.61 -2.52 -2.63
C GLU A 313 -6.01 -3.92 -2.54
N ALA A 314 -5.04 -4.24 -3.41
CA ALA A 314 -4.36 -5.52 -3.42
C ALA A 314 -3.60 -5.84 -2.11
N ILE A 315 -3.02 -4.84 -1.46
CA ILE A 315 -2.27 -4.99 -0.19
C ILE A 315 -3.23 -5.12 1.00
N THR A 316 -4.32 -4.38 1.00
CA THR A 316 -5.30 -4.34 2.11
C THR A 316 -6.45 -5.32 1.96
N GLY A 317 -6.62 -5.94 0.80
CA GLY A 317 -7.63 -6.98 0.54
C GLY A 317 -7.24 -8.34 1.12
N ALA A 318 -8.23 -9.12 1.56
CA ALA A 318 -8.00 -10.51 1.98
C ALA A 318 -7.66 -11.37 0.77
N ARG A 319 -6.57 -12.15 0.83
CA ARG A 319 -6.18 -13.11 -0.20
C ARG A 319 -5.91 -14.47 0.44
N SER A 320 -6.17 -15.55 -0.30
CA SER A 320 -6.03 -16.92 0.19
C SER A 320 -4.62 -17.30 0.69
N TYR A 321 -3.61 -16.49 0.38
CA TYR A 321 -2.19 -16.77 0.68
C TYR A 321 -1.48 -15.61 1.41
N GLN A 322 -2.18 -14.51 1.73
CA GLN A 322 -1.58 -13.35 2.40
C GLN A 322 -2.60 -12.67 3.30
N ASP A 323 -2.21 -12.41 4.54
CA ASP A 323 -3.00 -11.58 5.45
C ASP A 323 -3.01 -10.13 4.96
N PRO A 324 -4.15 -9.46 4.99
CA PRO A 324 -4.26 -8.06 4.59
C PRO A 324 -3.42 -7.15 5.49
N ALA A 325 -2.74 -6.18 4.88
CA ALA A 325 -2.04 -5.14 5.64
C ALA A 325 -3.03 -4.13 6.22
N MET A 326 -2.67 -3.56 7.36
CA MET A 326 -3.41 -2.44 7.94
C MET A 326 -3.28 -1.19 7.04
N PRO A 327 -4.25 -0.27 7.05
CA PRO A 327 -4.26 0.90 6.18
C PRO A 327 -2.98 1.74 6.23
N GLU A 328 -2.46 2.03 7.41
CA GLU A 328 -1.22 2.79 7.60
C GLU A 328 -0.01 2.09 6.99
N GLN A 329 0.03 0.75 7.06
CA GLN A 329 1.10 -0.04 6.47
C GLN A 329 1.04 0.01 4.94
N ALA A 330 -0.16 -0.09 4.37
CA ALA A 330 -0.36 0.06 2.94
C ALA A 330 0.04 1.45 2.45
N CYS A 331 -0.30 2.52 3.17
CA CYS A 331 0.15 3.89 2.89
C CYS A 331 1.68 4.00 2.93
N LEU A 332 2.34 3.37 3.88
CA LEU A 332 3.82 3.34 3.94
C LEU A 332 4.42 2.58 2.75
N ILE A 333 3.81 1.48 2.31
CA ILE A 333 4.25 0.75 1.11
C ILE A 333 4.10 1.64 -0.13
N LEU A 334 2.94 2.29 -0.31
CA LEU A 334 2.75 3.24 -1.42
C LEU A 334 3.78 4.37 -1.40
N ALA A 335 4.06 4.95 -0.23
CA ALA A 335 5.07 5.99 -0.07
C ALA A 335 6.48 5.53 -0.47
N ARG A 336 6.83 4.26 -0.24
CA ARG A 336 8.11 3.67 -0.67
C ARG A 336 8.19 3.45 -2.18
N LEU A 337 7.07 3.17 -2.82
CA LEU A 337 6.99 3.00 -4.28
C LEU A 337 6.93 4.34 -5.02
N ALA A 338 6.65 5.44 -4.31
CA ALA A 338 6.55 6.77 -4.89
C ALA A 338 7.90 7.25 -5.45
N GLY A 339 7.86 7.84 -6.66
CA GLY A 339 9.04 8.34 -7.36
C GLY A 339 9.79 7.30 -8.22
N THR A 340 9.53 6.01 -7.99
CA THR A 340 10.10 4.92 -8.80
C THR A 340 8.99 4.18 -9.57
N LYS A 341 8.14 3.46 -8.87
CA LYS A 341 7.02 2.72 -9.48
C LYS A 341 5.77 3.55 -9.61
N LEU A 342 5.46 4.36 -8.60
CA LEU A 342 4.25 5.16 -8.51
C LEU A 342 4.54 6.66 -8.58
N ASN A 343 3.60 7.41 -9.08
CA ASN A 343 3.66 8.86 -9.13
C ASN A 343 3.51 9.45 -7.73
N THR A 344 4.52 10.21 -7.29
CA THR A 344 4.58 10.80 -5.95
C THR A 344 3.39 11.73 -5.66
N ALA A 345 2.95 12.52 -6.64
CA ALA A 345 1.81 13.42 -6.46
C ALA A 345 0.50 12.64 -6.29
N LEU A 346 0.32 11.54 -7.03
CA LEU A 346 -0.86 10.69 -6.92
C LEU A 346 -0.89 9.92 -5.59
N VAL A 347 0.26 9.39 -5.14
CA VAL A 347 0.37 8.75 -3.81
C VAL A 347 0.04 9.75 -2.71
N LYS A 348 0.57 10.99 -2.78
CA LYS A 348 0.25 12.03 -1.82
C LYS A 348 -1.24 12.40 -1.83
N ALA A 349 -1.84 12.54 -3.02
CA ALA A 349 -3.27 12.81 -3.15
C ALA A 349 -4.10 11.67 -2.56
N PHE A 350 -3.71 10.41 -2.81
CA PHE A 350 -4.37 9.25 -2.24
C PHE A 350 -4.32 9.24 -0.72
N VAL A 351 -3.14 9.41 -0.12
CA VAL A 351 -2.98 9.45 1.34
C VAL A 351 -3.78 10.59 1.97
N ASN A 352 -3.84 11.75 1.32
CA ASN A 352 -4.66 12.86 1.79
C ASN A 352 -6.17 12.56 1.68
N ALA A 353 -6.59 11.77 0.68
CA ALA A 353 -7.99 11.42 0.49
C ALA A 353 -8.49 10.38 1.50
N ILE A 354 -7.69 9.35 1.79
CA ILE A 354 -8.10 8.25 2.66
C ILE A 354 -7.61 8.37 4.10
N SER A 355 -6.58 9.20 4.37
CA SER A 355 -5.82 9.27 5.63
C SER A 355 -4.95 8.02 5.88
N PHE A 356 -3.91 8.15 6.72
CA PHE A 356 -3.17 7.00 7.27
C PHE A 356 -4.07 6.16 8.18
N PHE A 357 -4.98 6.84 8.88
CA PHE A 357 -5.96 6.22 9.77
C PHE A 357 -7.37 6.51 9.22
N PRO A 358 -7.89 5.67 8.30
CA PRO A 358 -9.20 5.87 7.72
C PRO A 358 -10.33 5.84 8.76
N ILE A 359 -11.44 6.49 8.43
CA ILE A 359 -12.67 6.44 9.24
C ILE A 359 -13.07 4.98 9.47
N GLY A 360 -13.41 4.64 10.72
CA GLY A 360 -13.72 3.28 11.15
C GLY A 360 -12.51 2.48 11.63
N SER A 361 -11.28 2.98 11.47
CA SER A 361 -10.10 2.34 12.04
C SER A 361 -10.16 2.42 13.58
N VAL A 362 -9.88 1.30 14.24
CA VAL A 362 -9.61 1.29 15.68
C VAL A 362 -8.14 1.61 15.88
N VAL A 363 -7.84 2.59 16.73
CA VAL A 363 -6.49 3.13 16.90
C VAL A 363 -6.10 3.20 18.37
N ARG A 364 -4.79 3.14 18.61
CA ARG A 364 -4.20 3.40 19.93
C ARG A 364 -3.40 4.70 19.90
N THR A 365 -3.58 5.53 20.95
CA THR A 365 -2.84 6.77 21.10
C THR A 365 -1.55 6.57 21.92
N ASP A 366 -0.70 7.62 21.92
CA ASP A 366 0.51 7.72 22.76
C ASP A 366 0.22 7.78 24.28
N ARG A 367 -1.08 7.89 24.66
CA ARG A 367 -1.57 7.84 26.04
C ARG A 367 -2.20 6.49 26.40
N ASP A 368 -1.98 5.48 25.55
CA ASP A 368 -2.56 4.15 25.69
C ASP A 368 -4.10 4.13 25.70
N GLU A 369 -4.72 5.13 25.01
CA GLU A 369 -6.16 5.21 24.84
C GLU A 369 -6.56 4.48 23.57
N LEU A 370 -7.66 3.73 23.63
CA LEU A 370 -8.28 3.08 22.50
C LEU A 370 -9.39 3.98 21.93
N GLY A 371 -9.41 4.20 20.63
CA GLY A 371 -10.43 5.01 19.97
C GLY A 371 -10.78 4.49 18.58
N VAL A 372 -11.93 4.92 18.08
CA VAL A 372 -12.37 4.70 16.70
C VAL A 372 -12.24 6.02 15.94
N VAL A 373 -11.61 6.01 14.78
CA VAL A 373 -11.54 7.18 13.90
C VAL A 373 -12.93 7.49 13.37
N VAL A 374 -13.46 8.66 13.70
CA VAL A 374 -14.78 9.11 13.27
C VAL A 374 -14.73 10.17 12.17
N ARG A 375 -13.65 10.93 12.09
CA ARG A 375 -13.38 11.90 11.02
C ARG A 375 -11.89 12.03 10.72
N THR A 376 -11.55 12.38 9.49
CA THR A 376 -10.20 12.73 9.07
C THR A 376 -9.98 14.25 9.16
N THR A 377 -8.75 14.68 9.34
CA THR A 377 -8.38 16.10 9.37
C THR A 377 -7.83 16.51 8.01
N ALA A 378 -8.43 17.51 7.39
CA ALA A 378 -7.99 18.01 6.09
C ALA A 378 -6.54 18.51 6.14
N GLY A 379 -5.68 18.00 5.28
CA GLY A 379 -4.27 18.38 5.21
C GLY A 379 -3.37 17.77 6.30
N ASP A 380 -3.93 17.00 7.23
CA ASP A 380 -3.17 16.30 8.29
C ASP A 380 -3.63 14.84 8.40
N PRO A 381 -3.19 13.97 7.49
CA PRO A 381 -3.65 12.58 7.42
C PRO A 381 -3.15 11.70 8.59
N LEU A 382 -2.26 12.21 9.44
CA LEU A 382 -1.73 11.49 10.61
C LEU A 382 -2.47 11.81 11.91
N HIS A 383 -3.29 12.85 11.94
CA HIS A 383 -3.98 13.31 13.13
C HIS A 383 -5.50 13.37 12.92
N PRO A 384 -6.19 12.20 12.97
CA PRO A 384 -7.63 12.12 12.81
C PRO A 384 -8.37 12.59 14.07
N ILE A 385 -9.70 12.71 13.95
CA ILE A 385 -10.59 12.86 15.09
C ILE A 385 -11.09 11.47 15.49
N ILE A 386 -10.96 11.15 16.78
CA ILE A 386 -11.30 9.84 17.32
C ILE A 386 -12.38 9.94 18.41
N ALA A 387 -13.26 8.96 18.46
CA ALA A 387 -14.14 8.72 19.59
C ALA A 387 -13.52 7.62 20.47
N LEU A 388 -13.33 7.90 21.75
CA LEU A 388 -12.72 6.92 22.67
C LEU A 388 -13.64 5.74 22.93
N VAL A 389 -13.06 4.57 23.06
CA VAL A 389 -13.75 3.36 23.48
C VAL A 389 -13.89 3.36 25.01
N GLY A 390 -15.12 3.39 25.49
CA GLY A 390 -15.43 3.32 26.91
C GLY A 390 -15.30 1.90 27.50
N PRO A 391 -15.40 1.76 28.83
CA PRO A 391 -15.25 0.48 29.52
C PRO A 391 -16.26 -0.60 29.11
N ASP A 392 -17.40 -0.19 28.54
CA ASP A 392 -18.48 -1.05 28.04
C ASP A 392 -18.39 -1.32 26.53
N ASN A 393 -17.23 -1.03 25.92
CA ASN A 393 -16.98 -1.12 24.47
C ASN A 393 -17.90 -0.21 23.61
N ARG A 394 -18.47 0.83 24.20
CA ARG A 394 -19.28 1.84 23.53
C ARG A 394 -18.54 3.18 23.42
N PRO A 395 -19.01 4.10 22.57
CA PRO A 395 -18.43 5.44 22.52
C PRO A 395 -18.46 6.11 23.89
N ALA A 396 -17.31 6.56 24.39
CA ALA A 396 -17.23 7.44 25.54
C ALA A 396 -17.76 8.84 25.17
N ALA A 397 -18.08 9.65 26.18
CA ALA A 397 -18.56 11.01 25.93
C ALA A 397 -17.46 11.89 25.30
N GLY A 398 -17.77 12.48 24.15
CA GLY A 398 -16.92 13.44 23.43
C GLY A 398 -15.92 12.78 22.46
N GLU A 399 -15.49 13.61 21.52
CA GLU A 399 -14.49 13.25 20.52
C GLU A 399 -13.14 13.91 20.87
N ILE A 400 -12.07 13.36 20.39
CA ILE A 400 -10.72 13.89 20.55
C ILE A 400 -10.17 14.24 19.17
N ASP A 401 -9.86 15.51 18.99
CA ASP A 401 -9.13 15.99 17.84
C ASP A 401 -7.63 15.85 18.11
N THR A 402 -6.98 14.87 17.44
CA THR A 402 -5.55 14.63 17.62
C THR A 402 -4.68 15.64 16.89
N SER A 403 -5.26 16.50 16.04
CA SER A 403 -4.54 17.60 15.36
C SER A 403 -4.28 18.83 16.24
N VAL A 404 -4.84 18.84 17.45
CA VAL A 404 -4.64 19.95 18.40
C VAL A 404 -3.19 20.04 18.84
N ARG A 405 -2.67 21.27 18.82
CA ARG A 405 -1.30 21.59 19.26
C ARG A 405 -1.32 22.42 20.53
N ASP A 406 -0.30 22.26 21.36
CA ASP A 406 -0.07 23.08 22.52
C ASP A 406 0.51 24.48 22.16
N ALA A 407 0.79 25.30 23.18
CA ALA A 407 1.35 26.64 22.99
C ALA A 407 2.78 26.62 22.38
N ALA A 408 3.48 25.49 22.43
CA ALA A 408 4.79 25.29 21.80
C ALA A 408 4.68 24.78 20.35
N GLY A 409 3.47 24.54 19.86
CA GLY A 409 3.22 24.00 18.51
C GLY A 409 3.36 22.47 18.39
N THR A 410 3.50 21.76 19.52
CA THR A 410 3.61 20.30 19.56
C THR A 410 2.22 19.68 19.63
N TYR A 411 2.02 18.57 18.91
CA TYR A 411 0.76 17.85 19.01
C TYR A 411 0.54 17.29 20.42
N VAL A 412 -0.66 17.49 20.92
CA VAL A 412 -1.03 17.08 22.30
C VAL A 412 -1.25 15.57 22.39
N ARG A 413 -1.54 14.94 21.25
CA ARG A 413 -1.81 13.50 21.18
C ARG A 413 -1.43 12.96 19.81
N HIS A 414 -0.85 11.75 19.78
CA HIS A 414 -0.49 11.03 18.56
C HIS A 414 -1.23 9.71 18.47
N VAL A 415 -1.67 9.36 17.27
CA VAL A 415 -2.07 7.97 16.96
C VAL A 415 -0.80 7.18 16.67
N LEU A 416 -0.61 6.06 17.36
CA LEU A 416 0.59 5.21 17.23
C LEU A 416 0.40 4.11 16.19
N GLU A 417 -0.77 3.48 16.20
CA GLU A 417 -1.03 2.30 15.35
C GLU A 417 -2.54 2.08 15.17
N THR A 418 -2.88 1.35 14.12
CA THR A 418 -4.21 0.78 13.92
C THR A 418 -4.26 -0.61 14.53
N LEU A 419 -5.36 -0.89 15.23
CA LEU A 419 -5.62 -2.17 15.87
C LEU A 419 -6.83 -2.83 15.20
N ARG A 420 -6.91 -4.13 15.35
CA ARG A 420 -8.17 -4.84 15.09
C ARG A 420 -9.20 -4.45 16.14
N PRO A 421 -10.46 -4.30 15.77
CA PRO A 421 -11.50 -4.08 16.76
C PRO A 421 -11.44 -5.18 17.84
N PRO A 422 -11.30 -4.81 19.12
CA PRO A 422 -11.40 -5.78 20.21
C PRO A 422 -12.78 -6.43 20.24
N ASP A 423 -12.86 -7.62 20.84
CA ASP A 423 -14.14 -8.32 21.01
C ASP A 423 -15.16 -7.41 21.72
N GLY A 424 -16.35 -7.30 21.13
CA GLY A 424 -17.45 -6.48 21.65
C GLY A 424 -17.43 -5.00 21.25
N VAL A 425 -16.42 -4.52 20.49
CA VAL A 425 -16.44 -3.17 19.91
C VAL A 425 -17.17 -3.18 18.57
N ASP A 426 -18.37 -2.60 18.55
CA ASP A 426 -19.10 -2.34 17.31
C ASP A 426 -18.71 -0.98 16.72
N VAL A 427 -17.82 -0.99 15.73
CA VAL A 427 -17.33 0.22 15.04
C VAL A 427 -18.49 1.06 14.48
N ASN A 428 -19.56 0.43 13.98
CA ASN A 428 -20.69 1.16 13.41
C ASN A 428 -21.42 2.01 14.46
N ALA A 429 -21.45 1.58 15.73
CA ALA A 429 -22.04 2.35 16.80
C ALA A 429 -21.29 3.69 17.03
N PHE A 430 -19.97 3.72 16.76
CA PHE A 430 -19.15 4.94 16.85
C PHE A 430 -19.42 5.88 15.67
N LEU A 431 -19.59 5.35 14.48
CA LEU A 431 -19.83 6.14 13.27
C LEU A 431 -21.23 6.74 13.18
N THR A 432 -22.20 6.12 13.83
CA THR A 432 -23.58 6.63 13.90
C THR A 432 -23.82 7.61 15.04
N ALA A 433 -22.94 7.64 16.04
CA ALA A 433 -23.00 8.55 17.18
C ALA A 433 -22.23 9.87 16.95
N ALA A 434 -21.37 9.94 15.94
CA ALA A 434 -20.59 11.10 15.50
C ALA A 434 -21.31 11.86 14.39
#